data_d7db2a7e70d857cd703feed8599024ce
#
_entry.id   d7db2a7e70d857cd703feed8599024ce
#
_cell.length_a   1.000
_cell.length_b   1.000
_cell.length_c   1.000
_cell.angle_alpha   90.00
_cell.angle_beta   90.00
_cell.angle_gamma   90.00
#
_symmetry.space_group_name_H-M   'P 1'
#
loop_
_entity.id
_entity.type
_entity.pdbx_description
1 polymer ?
#
loop_
_entity_poly.entity_id
_entity_poly.type
_entity_poly.pdbx_seq_one_letter_code
_entity_poly.pdbx_strand_id
1 'polypeptide(L)'
;MAAVNLPVQVIACCDANGAMQPLRFRFEDAAHALHTVQVCEVLDCRESGYVGIEAFFFLCHAVLDGREKLYELKYTVHTHRWALLREIY
;
A
#
# COMPACT_ATOMS: atom_id res chain seq x y z
N MET A 1 -15.73 0.27 -5.90
CA MET A 1 -14.72 1.29 -5.51
C MET A 1 -13.78 1.58 -6.64
N ALA A 2 -13.52 2.83 -6.93
CA ALA A 2 -12.65 3.20 -8.02
C ALA A 2 -11.18 2.97 -7.67
N ALA A 3 -10.37 2.65 -8.67
CA ALA A 3 -8.93 2.67 -8.54
C ALA A 3 -8.47 4.12 -8.41
N VAL A 4 -7.57 4.41 -7.49
CA VAL A 4 -7.22 5.78 -7.17
C VAL A 4 -5.77 6.15 -7.48
N ASN A 5 -4.86 5.18 -7.48
CA ASN A 5 -3.44 5.43 -7.71
C ASN A 5 -2.95 6.67 -6.95
N LEU A 6 -3.23 6.71 -5.68
CA LEU A 6 -3.02 7.87 -4.82
C LEU A 6 -1.67 7.76 -4.11
N PRO A 7 -0.78 8.77 -4.23
CA PRO A 7 0.46 8.75 -3.46
C PRO A 7 0.18 8.74 -1.96
N VAL A 8 0.89 7.88 -1.23
CA VAL A 8 0.68 7.72 0.21
C VAL A 8 2.03 7.65 0.94
N GLN A 9 2.00 8.01 2.23
CA GLN A 9 3.11 7.76 3.14
C GLN A 9 2.95 6.38 3.74
N VAL A 10 4.03 5.63 3.82
CA VAL A 10 4.00 4.27 4.34
C VAL A 10 5.12 4.08 5.35
N ILE A 11 4.79 3.42 6.46
CA ILE A 11 5.80 2.86 7.35
C ILE A 11 5.89 1.38 6.98
N ALA A 12 7.06 0.96 6.57
CA ALA A 12 7.32 -0.41 6.15
C ALA A 12 8.47 -1.00 6.93
N CYS A 13 8.45 -2.30 7.07
CA CYS A 13 9.53 -3.07 7.66
C CYS A 13 10.24 -3.83 6.55
N CYS A 14 11.58 -3.74 6.53
CA CYS A 14 12.40 -4.55 5.65
C CYS A 14 13.16 -5.53 6.53
N ASP A 15 12.96 -6.83 6.32
CA ASP A 15 13.61 -7.83 7.16
C ASP A 15 15.05 -8.09 6.72
N ALA A 16 15.73 -8.97 7.46
CA ALA A 16 17.14 -9.29 7.20
C ALA A 16 17.37 -9.94 5.84
N ASN A 17 16.35 -10.50 5.22
CA ASN A 17 16.43 -11.12 3.90
C ASN A 17 16.03 -10.16 2.78
N GLY A 18 15.69 -8.90 3.12
CA GLY A 18 15.30 -7.90 2.15
C GLY A 18 13.82 -7.90 1.78
N ALA A 19 13.02 -8.76 2.41
CA ALA A 19 11.58 -8.75 2.18
C ALA A 19 10.95 -7.54 2.87
N MET A 20 10.13 -6.81 2.13
CA MET A 20 9.51 -5.60 2.63
C MET A 20 8.02 -5.82 2.87
N GLN A 21 7.52 -5.23 3.94
CA GLN A 21 6.13 -5.38 4.35
C GLN A 21 5.60 -4.04 4.85
N PRO A 22 4.50 -3.54 4.25
CA PRO A 22 3.88 -2.33 4.75
C PRO A 22 3.20 -2.61 6.09
N LEU A 23 3.40 -1.72 7.06
CA LEU A 23 2.82 -1.85 8.39
C LEU A 23 1.65 -0.89 8.59
N ARG A 24 1.75 0.30 8.01
CA ARG A 24 0.78 1.36 8.20
C ARG A 24 0.95 2.37 7.07
N PHE A 25 -0.15 2.94 6.61
CA PHE A 25 -0.05 4.00 5.62
C PHE A 25 -1.06 5.11 5.93
N ARG A 26 -0.80 6.27 5.34
CA ARG A 26 -1.63 7.46 5.51
C ARG A 26 -1.98 8.02 4.15
N PHE A 27 -3.24 8.33 3.95
CA PHE A 27 -3.68 8.98 2.73
C PHE A 27 -4.59 10.17 3.04
N GLU A 28 -4.65 11.09 2.09
CA GLU A 28 -5.52 12.26 2.16
C GLU A 28 -6.71 12.04 1.23
N ASP A 29 -7.92 12.24 1.73
CA ASP A 29 -9.12 12.08 0.93
C ASP A 29 -9.42 13.36 0.13
N ALA A 30 -10.54 13.34 -0.63
CA ALA A 30 -10.93 14.48 -1.47
C ALA A 30 -11.25 15.74 -0.66
N ALA A 31 -11.59 15.59 0.60
CA ALA A 31 -11.86 16.69 1.51
C ALA A 31 -10.62 17.16 2.28
N HIS A 32 -9.42 16.66 1.89
CA HIS A 32 -8.15 16.94 2.53
C HIS A 32 -8.04 16.45 3.97
N ALA A 33 -8.86 15.47 4.35
CA ALA A 33 -8.74 14.80 5.64
C ALA A 33 -7.74 13.66 5.56
N LEU A 34 -6.87 13.56 6.56
CA LEU A 34 -5.88 12.50 6.64
C LEU A 34 -6.45 11.27 7.34
N HIS A 35 -6.20 10.12 6.75
CA HIS A 35 -6.62 8.82 7.29
C HIS A 35 -5.40 7.94 7.46
N THR A 36 -5.27 7.34 8.66
CA THR A 36 -4.20 6.40 8.95
C THR A 36 -4.78 4.99 8.97
N VAL A 37 -4.21 4.11 8.16
CA VAL A 37 -4.67 2.74 8.01
C VAL A 37 -3.64 1.80 8.60
N GLN A 38 -4.07 0.91 9.50
CA GLN A 38 -3.22 -0.14 10.07
C GLN A 38 -3.32 -1.37 9.19
N VAL A 39 -2.18 -1.85 8.70
CA VAL A 39 -2.13 -3.08 7.94
C VAL A 39 -2.05 -4.24 8.92
N CYS A 40 -3.05 -5.11 8.91
CA CYS A 40 -3.09 -6.27 9.79
C CYS A 40 -2.28 -7.43 9.22
N GLU A 41 -2.38 -7.61 7.90
CA GLU A 41 -1.75 -8.74 7.23
C GLU A 41 -1.58 -8.43 5.76
N VAL A 42 -0.44 -8.83 5.20
CA VAL A 42 -0.22 -8.82 3.75
C VAL A 42 -0.67 -10.18 3.23
N LEU A 43 -1.74 -10.19 2.46
CA LEU A 43 -2.33 -11.43 1.94
C LEU A 43 -1.60 -11.93 0.70
N ASP A 44 -1.05 -11.02 -0.08
CA ASP A 44 -0.34 -11.36 -1.30
C ASP A 44 0.66 -10.26 -1.64
N CYS A 45 1.77 -10.66 -2.23
CA CYS A 45 2.78 -9.74 -2.71
C CYS A 45 3.24 -10.21 -4.09
N ARG A 46 3.09 -9.36 -5.10
CA ARG A 46 3.51 -9.66 -6.46
C ARG A 46 4.58 -8.69 -6.90
N GLU A 47 5.54 -9.19 -7.63
CA GLU A 47 6.59 -8.39 -8.22
C GLU A 47 6.32 -8.22 -9.71
N SER A 48 6.53 -7.01 -10.23
CA SER A 48 6.42 -6.74 -11.65
C SER A 48 7.66 -5.98 -12.11
N GLY A 49 8.30 -6.49 -13.15
CA GLY A 49 9.48 -5.88 -13.78
C GLY A 49 9.20 -5.40 -15.18
N TYR A 50 8.01 -4.93 -15.44
CA TYR A 50 7.59 -4.55 -16.79
C TYR A 50 8.36 -3.32 -17.30
N VAL A 51 8.94 -3.44 -18.49
CA VAL A 51 9.66 -2.36 -19.21
C VAL A 51 10.76 -1.70 -18.36
N GLY A 52 11.45 -2.51 -17.54
CA GLY A 52 12.52 -2.00 -16.68
C GLY A 52 12.04 -1.26 -15.45
N ILE A 53 10.74 -1.16 -15.25
CA ILE A 53 10.18 -0.57 -14.03
C ILE A 53 9.84 -1.69 -13.07
N GLU A 54 10.55 -1.73 -11.94
CA GLU A 54 10.27 -2.71 -10.90
C GLU A 54 9.29 -2.15 -9.91
N ALA A 55 8.28 -2.94 -9.57
CA ALA A 55 7.29 -2.57 -8.59
C ALA A 55 6.82 -3.81 -7.83
N PHE A 56 6.42 -3.58 -6.58
CA PHE A 56 5.79 -4.61 -5.75
C PHE A 56 4.35 -4.20 -5.49
N PHE A 57 3.45 -5.15 -5.58
CA PHE A 57 2.02 -4.95 -5.33
C PHE A 57 1.64 -5.77 -4.12
N PHE A 58 1.11 -5.10 -3.11
CA PHE A 58 0.74 -5.71 -1.84
C PHE A 58 -0.77 -5.68 -1.67
N LEU A 59 -1.37 -6.85 -1.52
CA LEU A 59 -2.78 -6.95 -1.15
C LEU A 59 -2.85 -7.02 0.37
N CYS A 60 -3.45 -6.03 0.99
CA CYS A 60 -3.39 -5.84 2.44
C CYS A 60 -4.78 -5.92 3.07
N HIS A 61 -4.90 -6.79 4.07
CA HIS A 61 -6.01 -6.74 5.00
C HIS A 61 -5.67 -5.69 6.06
N ALA A 62 -6.57 -4.74 6.28
CA ALA A 62 -6.29 -3.59 7.12
C ALA A 62 -7.51 -3.16 7.91
N VAL A 63 -7.30 -2.22 8.83
CA VAL A 63 -8.39 -1.63 9.62
C VAL A 63 -8.31 -0.11 9.50
N LEU A 64 -9.46 0.49 9.21
CA LEU A 64 -9.64 1.94 9.20
C LEU A 64 -10.90 2.26 9.99
N ASP A 65 -10.75 3.07 11.04
CA ASP A 65 -11.86 3.49 11.90
C ASP A 65 -12.67 2.30 12.44
N GLY A 66 -11.96 1.24 12.85
CA GLY A 66 -12.59 0.04 13.39
C GLY A 66 -13.23 -0.88 12.37
N ARG A 67 -13.13 -0.57 11.08
CA ARG A 67 -13.69 -1.37 10.01
C ARG A 67 -12.62 -2.14 9.27
N GLU A 68 -12.91 -3.38 8.96
CA GLU A 68 -12.02 -4.19 8.13
C GLU A 68 -12.08 -3.72 6.69
N LYS A 69 -10.91 -3.59 6.07
CA LYS A 69 -10.72 -3.11 4.72
C LYS A 69 -9.76 -3.99 3.97
N LEU A 70 -9.86 -3.96 2.66
CA LEU A 70 -8.92 -4.62 1.77
C LEU A 70 -8.38 -3.59 0.79
N TYR A 71 -7.06 -3.36 0.84
CA TYR A 71 -6.39 -2.36 0.01
C TYR A 71 -5.31 -3.00 -0.83
N GLU A 72 -5.06 -2.41 -1.98
CA GLU A 72 -3.90 -2.76 -2.79
C GLU A 72 -2.94 -1.58 -2.81
N LEU A 73 -1.70 -1.83 -2.38
CA LEU A 73 -0.63 -0.85 -2.38
C LEU A 73 0.41 -1.21 -3.43
N LYS A 74 1.03 -0.19 -4.02
CA LYS A 74 2.12 -0.36 -4.96
C LYS A 74 3.35 0.37 -4.44
N TYR A 75 4.49 -0.32 -4.44
CA TYR A 75 5.78 0.28 -4.18
C TYR A 75 6.62 0.24 -5.45
N THR A 76 7.05 1.41 -5.93
CA THR A 76 7.90 1.52 -7.12
C THR A 76 9.36 1.62 -6.67
N VAL A 77 10.16 0.63 -7.01
CA VAL A 77 11.54 0.50 -6.50
C VAL A 77 12.40 1.68 -6.95
N HIS A 78 12.32 2.05 -8.21
CA HIS A 78 13.17 3.10 -8.77
C HIS A 78 12.99 4.46 -8.08
N THR A 79 11.77 4.80 -7.70
CA THR A 79 11.45 6.10 -7.11
C THR A 79 11.29 6.05 -5.60
N HIS A 80 11.25 4.87 -5.01
CA HIS A 80 10.93 4.64 -3.60
C HIS A 80 9.56 5.19 -3.20
N ARG A 81 8.61 5.23 -4.14
CA ARG A 81 7.29 5.80 -3.89
C ARG A 81 6.25 4.74 -3.70
N TRP A 82 5.35 5.01 -2.76
CA TRP A 82 4.19 4.19 -2.48
C TRP A 82 2.95 4.86 -3.03
N ALA A 83 2.03 4.03 -3.51
CA ALA A 83 0.71 4.51 -3.95
C ALA A 83 -0.37 3.54 -3.47
N LEU A 84 -1.51 4.11 -3.09
CA LEU A 84 -2.72 3.32 -2.87
C LEU A 84 -3.39 3.16 -4.23
N LEU A 85 -3.37 1.93 -4.75
CA LEU A 85 -3.96 1.66 -6.06
C LEU A 85 -5.47 1.63 -6.00
N ARG A 86 -6.01 0.95 -4.98
CA ARG A 86 -7.45 0.83 -4.83
C ARG A 86 -7.83 0.31 -3.45
N GLU A 87 -9.04 0.64 -3.08
CA GLU A 87 -9.74 0.03 -1.97
C GLU A 87 -10.68 -1.02 -2.57
N ILE A 88 -10.56 -2.26 -2.13
CA ILE A 88 -11.39 -3.34 -2.66
C ILE A 88 -12.69 -3.43 -1.87
N TYR A 89 -12.63 -3.22 -0.56
CA TYR A 89 -13.81 -3.03 0.27
C TYR A 89 -13.50 -2.34 1.60
#